data_4591c5b7aa1a53abe9c25882c044bf81
#
_entry.id   4591c5b7aa1a53abe9c25882c044bf81
#
_cell.length_a   1.000
_cell.length_b   1.000
_cell.length_c   1.000
_cell.angle_alpha   90.00
_cell.angle_beta   90.00
_cell.angle_gamma   90.00
#
_symmetry.space_group_name_H-M   'P 1'
#
loop_
_entity.id
_entity.type
_entity.pdbx_description
1 polymer ?
#
loop_
_entity_poly.entity_id
_entity_poly.type
_entity_poly.pdbx_seq_one_letter_code
_entity_poly.pdbx_strand_id
1 'polypeptide(L)'
;MSKKNEQLQKLFKKVTVRVSLPKVVEGMPLLEQGMLAVLVRHMPQEKAESFIAALKKAYPEWNEVRVCQTEEIAAAIRGGKASRDKLSPLFPPARDAREYLQEVFQKTHGMELDSLRDDPAGNAKALAQMPVLGTAATAQVLALANGGKLPIHPPLVRLLERTGVVAKGGLKKAKDLGEFFPEGDNSTLERVGEVVDRWCHQKQPICQECVLVEDCPFGKKAFQEWKVQQARAAAQREREEARRAVLEKKEQERLAKEAARLAKKNEVIRQKQEREAARKAAIEAKKKAVEAEKQKKIAEAAKLKLEAQKAKEKAALAKQKAAEAAKKKAEAEAAKKEAAKKEALKKEAARKEAAKKEAAKKEAAKKEAARKKAEAAKKAAKKK
;
A
#
# COMPACT_ATOMS: atom_id res chain seq x y z
N MET A 1 -1.93 -28.38 -30.31
CA MET A 1 -2.24 -27.19 -29.46
C MET A 1 -3.56 -26.60 -29.89
N SER A 2 -4.35 -26.09 -28.92
CA SER A 2 -5.58 -25.37 -29.26
C SER A 2 -5.25 -24.00 -29.89
N LYS A 3 -6.08 -23.55 -30.87
CA LYS A 3 -5.97 -22.19 -31.45
C LYS A 3 -5.91 -21.08 -30.38
N LYS A 4 -6.59 -21.29 -29.24
CA LYS A 4 -6.60 -20.35 -28.10
C LYS A 4 -5.26 -20.32 -27.36
N ASN A 5 -4.64 -21.48 -27.18
CA ASN A 5 -3.28 -21.55 -26.60
C ASN A 5 -2.24 -20.88 -27.52
N GLU A 6 -2.30 -21.12 -28.84
CA GLU A 6 -1.41 -20.42 -29.79
C GLU A 6 -1.59 -18.90 -29.76
N GLN A 7 -2.83 -18.43 -29.64
CA GLN A 7 -3.12 -17.01 -29.49
C GLN A 7 -2.50 -16.44 -28.20
N LEU A 8 -2.61 -17.16 -27.08
CA LEU A 8 -1.94 -16.78 -25.83
C LEU A 8 -0.43 -16.75 -25.98
N GLN A 9 0.16 -17.80 -26.52
CA GLN A 9 1.61 -17.86 -26.72
C GLN A 9 2.13 -16.68 -27.54
N LYS A 10 1.45 -16.31 -28.63
CA LYS A 10 1.78 -15.12 -29.43
C LYS A 10 1.68 -13.82 -28.64
N LEU A 11 0.57 -13.62 -27.93
CA LEU A 11 0.32 -12.42 -27.16
C LEU A 11 1.34 -12.22 -26.02
N PHE A 12 1.67 -13.32 -25.33
CA PHE A 12 2.56 -13.27 -24.17
C PHE A 12 4.04 -13.54 -24.51
N LYS A 13 4.40 -13.72 -25.79
CA LYS A 13 5.77 -14.00 -26.23
C LYS A 13 6.81 -13.02 -25.70
N LYS A 14 6.45 -11.74 -25.59
CA LYS A 14 7.33 -10.67 -25.10
C LYS A 14 7.45 -10.59 -23.58
N VAL A 15 6.69 -11.40 -22.86
CA VAL A 15 6.76 -11.42 -21.39
C VAL A 15 7.96 -12.24 -20.96
N THR A 16 8.87 -11.61 -20.22
CA THR A 16 10.00 -12.29 -19.60
C THR A 16 9.54 -12.86 -18.25
N VAL A 17 9.69 -14.17 -18.12
CA VAL A 17 9.42 -14.89 -16.86
C VAL A 17 10.63 -14.73 -15.96
N ARG A 18 10.42 -14.36 -14.71
CA ARG A 18 11.49 -14.22 -13.71
C ARG A 18 11.87 -15.54 -13.08
N VAL A 19 10.87 -16.36 -12.82
CA VAL A 19 11.04 -17.67 -12.20
C VAL A 19 10.13 -18.67 -12.88
N SER A 20 10.72 -19.74 -13.39
CA SER A 20 9.98 -20.85 -13.98
C SER A 20 9.33 -21.71 -12.89
N LEU A 21 8.21 -22.32 -13.24
CA LEU A 21 7.55 -23.30 -12.39
C LEU A 21 8.42 -24.56 -12.24
N PRO A 22 8.40 -25.21 -11.07
CA PRO A 22 9.09 -26.49 -10.92
C PRO A 22 8.44 -27.56 -11.80
N LYS A 23 9.26 -28.52 -12.20
CA LYS A 23 8.72 -29.78 -12.71
C LYS A 23 7.96 -30.47 -11.59
N VAL A 24 6.83 -31.05 -11.94
CA VAL A 24 6.03 -31.84 -11.01
C VAL A 24 6.81 -33.05 -10.53
N VAL A 25 6.85 -33.28 -9.22
CA VAL A 25 7.48 -34.46 -8.62
C VAL A 25 6.37 -35.46 -8.36
N GLU A 26 6.44 -36.60 -9.02
CA GLU A 26 5.45 -37.66 -8.87
C GLU A 26 5.40 -38.18 -7.42
N GLY A 27 4.22 -38.37 -6.88
CA GLY A 27 4.01 -38.84 -5.50
C GLY A 27 4.23 -37.79 -4.40
N MET A 28 4.70 -36.58 -4.74
CA MET A 28 4.82 -35.49 -3.76
C MET A 28 3.45 -34.91 -3.39
N PRO A 29 3.10 -34.73 -2.08
CA PRO A 29 1.88 -34.10 -1.64
C PRO A 29 1.68 -32.70 -2.22
N LEU A 30 0.42 -32.25 -2.44
CA LEU A 30 0.11 -30.95 -3.03
C LEU A 30 0.70 -29.77 -2.22
N LEU A 31 0.71 -29.87 -0.90
CA LEU A 31 1.35 -28.89 -0.02
C LEU A 31 2.84 -28.72 -0.33
N GLU A 32 3.54 -29.84 -0.51
CA GLU A 32 4.98 -29.85 -0.82
C GLU A 32 5.26 -29.39 -2.26
N GLN A 33 4.39 -29.69 -3.21
CA GLN A 33 4.46 -29.15 -4.58
C GLN A 33 4.35 -27.61 -4.58
N GLY A 34 3.41 -27.05 -3.79
CA GLY A 34 3.28 -25.63 -3.61
C GLY A 34 4.52 -25.01 -2.94
N MET A 35 5.06 -25.66 -1.92
CA MET A 35 6.31 -25.23 -1.27
C MET A 35 7.48 -25.27 -2.25
N LEU A 36 7.59 -26.30 -3.04
CA LEU A 36 8.61 -26.42 -4.10
C LEU A 36 8.53 -25.23 -5.06
N ALA A 37 7.32 -24.84 -5.48
CA ALA A 37 7.12 -23.70 -6.37
C ALA A 37 7.52 -22.35 -5.71
N VAL A 38 7.43 -22.23 -4.41
CA VAL A 38 7.94 -21.06 -3.67
C VAL A 38 9.46 -21.07 -3.61
N LEU A 39 10.07 -22.22 -3.30
CA LEU A 39 11.51 -22.36 -3.07
C LEU A 39 12.35 -22.24 -4.33
N VAL A 40 11.85 -22.66 -5.50
CA VAL A 40 12.58 -22.54 -6.79
C VAL A 40 12.82 -21.09 -7.21
N ARG A 41 12.20 -20.13 -6.56
CA ARG A 41 12.51 -18.70 -6.73
C ARG A 41 13.87 -18.30 -6.16
N HIS A 42 14.38 -19.09 -5.25
CA HIS A 42 15.61 -18.82 -4.51
C HIS A 42 16.73 -19.78 -4.87
N MET A 43 16.41 -20.95 -5.39
CA MET A 43 17.40 -22.00 -5.65
C MET A 43 16.95 -22.98 -6.77
N PRO A 44 17.87 -23.73 -7.39
CA PRO A 44 17.52 -24.81 -8.30
C PRO A 44 16.61 -25.85 -7.64
N GLN A 45 15.77 -26.52 -8.44
CA GLN A 45 14.75 -27.46 -7.96
C GLN A 45 15.32 -28.56 -7.08
N GLU A 46 16.43 -29.17 -7.46
CA GLU A 46 17.09 -30.24 -6.66
C GLU A 46 17.47 -29.79 -5.25
N LYS A 47 17.91 -28.52 -5.13
CA LYS A 47 18.20 -27.92 -3.80
C LYS A 47 16.92 -27.59 -3.03
N ALA A 48 15.85 -27.18 -3.71
CA ALA A 48 14.56 -26.93 -3.10
C ALA A 48 13.93 -28.23 -2.57
N GLU A 49 14.03 -29.33 -3.30
CA GLU A 49 13.63 -30.68 -2.86
C GLU A 49 14.43 -31.11 -1.63
N SER A 50 15.75 -30.90 -1.66
CA SER A 50 16.62 -31.18 -0.50
C SER A 50 16.26 -30.30 0.70
N PHE A 51 15.85 -29.06 0.48
CA PHE A 51 15.39 -28.14 1.51
C PHE A 51 14.10 -28.66 2.16
N ILE A 52 13.13 -29.10 1.37
CA ILE A 52 11.88 -29.71 1.84
C ILE A 52 12.19 -30.99 2.66
N ALA A 53 13.05 -31.85 2.15
CA ALA A 53 13.46 -33.06 2.87
C ALA A 53 14.15 -32.76 4.21
N ALA A 54 14.99 -31.73 4.27
CA ALA A 54 15.64 -31.28 5.50
C ALA A 54 14.61 -30.74 6.51
N LEU A 55 13.60 -30.00 6.07
CA LEU A 55 12.51 -29.54 6.92
C LEU A 55 11.72 -30.71 7.50
N LYS A 56 11.33 -31.68 6.69
CA LYS A 56 10.61 -32.90 7.14
C LYS A 56 11.40 -33.70 8.15
N LYS A 57 12.71 -33.73 8.00
CA LYS A 57 13.60 -34.39 8.95
C LYS A 57 13.70 -33.65 10.30
N ALA A 58 13.69 -32.33 10.28
CA ALA A 58 13.84 -31.48 11.45
C ALA A 58 12.51 -31.27 12.19
N TYR A 59 11.40 -31.24 11.46
CA TYR A 59 10.07 -30.97 11.98
C TYR A 59 9.10 -32.07 11.54
N PRO A 60 8.55 -32.84 12.47
CA PRO A 60 7.57 -33.92 12.17
C PRO A 60 6.31 -33.40 11.45
N GLU A 61 5.87 -32.18 11.80
CA GLU A 61 4.65 -31.58 11.28
C GLU A 61 4.92 -30.21 10.63
N TRP A 62 4.27 -29.94 9.51
CA TRP A 62 4.34 -28.64 8.82
C TRP A 62 3.85 -27.48 9.69
N ASN A 63 2.96 -27.75 10.65
CA ASN A 63 2.48 -26.72 11.57
C ASN A 63 3.61 -26.19 12.49
N GLU A 64 4.60 -27.00 12.82
CA GLU A 64 5.78 -26.57 13.57
C GLU A 64 6.61 -25.58 12.74
N VAL A 65 6.87 -25.89 11.47
CA VAL A 65 7.60 -24.99 10.56
C VAL A 65 6.86 -23.65 10.42
N ARG A 66 5.53 -23.67 10.35
CA ARG A 66 4.68 -22.48 10.24
C ARG A 66 4.86 -21.48 11.39
N VAL A 67 5.09 -21.97 12.60
CA VAL A 67 5.22 -21.13 13.81
C VAL A 67 6.66 -20.81 14.20
N CYS A 68 7.66 -21.51 13.64
CA CYS A 68 9.07 -21.23 13.88
C CYS A 68 9.52 -19.87 13.38
N GLN A 69 10.59 -19.34 13.96
CA GLN A 69 11.27 -18.17 13.41
C GLN A 69 12.09 -18.56 12.18
N THR A 70 12.28 -17.59 11.28
CA THR A 70 13.04 -17.79 10.03
C THR A 70 14.46 -18.30 10.30
N GLU A 71 15.08 -17.82 11.36
CA GLU A 71 16.42 -18.21 11.79
C GLU A 71 16.47 -19.67 12.28
N GLU A 72 15.44 -20.12 12.95
CA GLU A 72 15.32 -21.51 13.43
C GLU A 72 15.17 -22.47 12.26
N ILE A 73 14.33 -22.12 11.28
CA ILE A 73 14.16 -22.87 10.03
C ILE A 73 15.49 -22.95 9.28
N ALA A 74 16.18 -21.83 9.10
CA ALA A 74 17.47 -21.79 8.41
C ALA A 74 18.54 -22.61 9.14
N ALA A 75 18.57 -22.60 10.48
CA ALA A 75 19.48 -23.39 11.29
C ALA A 75 19.18 -24.89 11.17
N ALA A 76 17.92 -25.29 11.19
CA ALA A 76 17.49 -26.67 11.03
C ALA A 76 17.95 -27.28 9.68
N ILE A 77 17.77 -26.53 8.59
CA ILE A 77 18.21 -26.94 7.25
C ILE A 77 19.73 -27.10 7.17
N ARG A 78 20.48 -26.27 7.89
CA ARG A 78 21.94 -26.33 7.92
C ARG A 78 22.49 -27.44 8.84
N GLY A 79 21.64 -28.11 9.56
CA GLY A 79 22.03 -29.18 10.49
C GLY A 79 22.55 -28.69 11.83
N GLY A 80 22.15 -27.48 12.27
CA GLY A 80 22.45 -26.98 13.60
C GLY A 80 22.91 -25.52 13.67
N LYS A 81 23.48 -25.13 14.81
CA LYS A 81 23.94 -23.76 15.07
C LYS A 81 25.04 -23.34 14.11
N ALA A 82 24.79 -22.31 13.35
CA ALA A 82 25.76 -21.65 12.46
C ALA A 82 25.76 -20.13 12.72
N SER A 83 26.86 -19.46 12.35
CA SER A 83 26.89 -18.00 12.42
C SER A 83 25.82 -17.38 11.48
N ARG A 84 25.31 -16.21 11.85
CA ARG A 84 24.27 -15.50 11.10
C ARG A 84 24.63 -15.34 9.62
N ASP A 85 25.90 -15.04 9.32
CA ASP A 85 26.36 -14.87 7.94
C ASP A 85 26.22 -16.14 7.10
N LYS A 86 26.43 -17.32 7.72
CA LYS A 86 26.25 -18.62 7.06
C LYS A 86 24.78 -18.99 6.88
N LEU A 87 23.89 -18.47 7.71
CA LEU A 87 22.45 -18.68 7.63
C LEU A 87 21.75 -17.66 6.71
N SER A 88 22.34 -16.49 6.54
CA SER A 88 21.73 -15.36 5.78
C SER A 88 21.22 -15.75 4.39
N PRO A 89 21.90 -16.55 3.56
CA PRO A 89 21.38 -16.99 2.27
C PRO A 89 20.13 -17.87 2.35
N LEU A 90 19.86 -18.48 3.51
CA LEU A 90 18.69 -19.33 3.74
C LEU A 90 17.49 -18.55 4.29
N PHE A 91 17.67 -17.29 4.73
CA PHE A 91 16.56 -16.51 5.29
C PHE A 91 15.44 -16.23 4.29
N PRO A 92 15.69 -15.78 3.06
CA PRO A 92 14.62 -15.57 2.10
C PRO A 92 13.80 -16.83 1.82
N PRO A 93 14.39 -18.00 1.45
CA PRO A 93 13.61 -19.21 1.24
C PRO A 93 12.91 -19.73 2.50
N ALA A 94 13.54 -19.62 3.67
CA ALA A 94 12.92 -20.03 4.95
C ALA A 94 11.72 -19.16 5.32
N ARG A 95 11.83 -17.83 5.11
CA ARG A 95 10.72 -16.90 5.30
C ARG A 95 9.56 -17.22 4.37
N ASP A 96 9.84 -17.35 3.08
CA ASP A 96 8.80 -17.55 2.08
C ASP A 96 8.12 -18.93 2.27
N ALA A 97 8.86 -19.96 2.66
CA ALA A 97 8.29 -21.27 3.04
C ALA A 97 7.36 -21.15 4.26
N ARG A 98 7.76 -20.40 5.30
CA ARG A 98 6.91 -20.15 6.47
C ARG A 98 5.66 -19.34 6.09
N GLU A 99 5.81 -18.27 5.34
CA GLU A 99 4.70 -17.43 4.88
C GLU A 99 3.71 -18.23 4.03
N TYR A 100 4.21 -19.11 3.15
CA TYR A 100 3.38 -20.03 2.39
C TYR A 100 2.54 -20.95 3.30
N LEU A 101 3.16 -21.57 4.31
CA LEU A 101 2.43 -22.40 5.26
C LEU A 101 1.42 -21.60 6.08
N GLN A 102 1.74 -20.34 6.42
CA GLN A 102 0.78 -19.44 7.09
C GLN A 102 -0.42 -19.11 6.20
N GLU A 103 -0.20 -18.84 4.92
CA GLU A 103 -1.28 -18.61 3.96
C GLU A 103 -2.13 -19.86 3.76
N VAL A 104 -1.52 -21.03 3.62
CA VAL A 104 -2.26 -22.31 3.54
C VAL A 104 -3.15 -22.48 4.74
N PHE A 105 -2.60 -22.37 5.96
CA PHE A 105 -3.37 -22.52 7.19
C PHE A 105 -4.53 -21.52 7.29
N GLN A 106 -4.30 -20.28 6.92
CA GLN A 106 -5.36 -19.24 6.91
C GLN A 106 -6.52 -19.56 5.94
N LYS A 107 -6.23 -20.29 4.87
CA LYS A 107 -7.22 -20.62 3.83
C LYS A 107 -7.93 -21.94 4.05
N THR A 108 -7.22 -22.92 4.59
CA THR A 108 -7.73 -24.29 4.71
C THR A 108 -8.02 -24.70 6.17
N HIS A 109 -7.57 -23.88 7.13
CA HIS A 109 -7.58 -24.19 8.56
C HIS A 109 -6.84 -25.49 8.90
N GLY A 110 -5.92 -25.95 8.03
CA GLY A 110 -5.11 -27.16 8.14
C GLY A 110 -3.78 -27.03 7.43
N MET A 111 -2.98 -28.09 7.45
CA MET A 111 -1.70 -28.20 6.77
C MET A 111 -1.77 -29.20 5.60
N GLU A 112 -2.95 -29.44 5.06
CA GLU A 112 -3.17 -30.35 3.96
C GLU A 112 -3.89 -29.63 2.80
N LEU A 113 -3.40 -29.85 1.60
CA LEU A 113 -4.04 -29.34 0.37
C LEU A 113 -4.73 -30.47 -0.41
N ASP A 114 -4.69 -31.70 0.03
CA ASP A 114 -5.30 -32.81 -0.69
C ASP A 114 -6.83 -32.74 -0.72
N SER A 115 -7.45 -32.06 0.27
CA SER A 115 -8.87 -31.71 0.24
C SER A 115 -9.27 -30.83 -0.96
N LEU A 116 -8.30 -30.17 -1.62
CA LEU A 116 -8.56 -29.45 -2.87
C LEU A 116 -9.06 -30.36 -3.99
N ARG A 117 -8.77 -31.67 -3.92
CA ARG A 117 -9.23 -32.65 -4.90
C ARG A 117 -10.74 -32.86 -4.90
N ASP A 118 -11.38 -32.57 -3.75
CA ASP A 118 -12.82 -32.79 -3.56
C ASP A 118 -13.67 -31.68 -4.23
N ASP A 119 -13.18 -30.42 -4.20
CA ASP A 119 -13.82 -29.27 -4.87
C ASP A 119 -12.78 -28.33 -5.49
N PRO A 120 -12.16 -28.70 -6.62
CA PRO A 120 -11.15 -27.87 -7.25
C PRO A 120 -11.65 -26.50 -7.71
N ALA A 121 -12.92 -26.37 -8.07
CA ALA A 121 -13.51 -25.12 -8.55
C ALA A 121 -13.79 -24.12 -7.40
N GLY A 122 -14.32 -24.62 -6.28
CA GLY A 122 -14.52 -23.82 -5.06
C GLY A 122 -13.18 -23.38 -4.47
N ASN A 123 -12.24 -24.30 -4.41
CA ASN A 123 -10.91 -24.07 -3.89
C ASN A 123 -10.07 -23.09 -4.75
N ALA A 124 -10.31 -23.04 -6.08
CA ALA A 124 -9.66 -22.07 -6.96
C ALA A 124 -9.92 -20.62 -6.56
N LYS A 125 -11.08 -20.33 -5.96
CA LYS A 125 -11.39 -18.99 -5.41
C LYS A 125 -10.64 -18.73 -4.10
N ALA A 126 -10.57 -19.70 -3.23
CA ALA A 126 -9.87 -19.58 -1.94
C ALA A 126 -8.36 -19.37 -2.15
N LEU A 127 -7.76 -20.15 -3.04
CA LEU A 127 -6.33 -20.06 -3.35
C LEU A 127 -5.97 -18.89 -4.27
N ALA A 128 -6.94 -18.26 -4.94
CA ALA A 128 -6.68 -17.08 -5.80
C ALA A 128 -6.05 -15.88 -5.06
N GLN A 129 -6.00 -15.93 -3.73
CA GLN A 129 -5.45 -14.92 -2.85
C GLN A 129 -4.28 -15.46 -2.02
N MET A 130 -3.36 -16.17 -2.67
CA MET A 130 -2.09 -16.61 -2.07
C MET A 130 -0.91 -15.88 -2.71
N PRO A 131 -0.58 -14.67 -2.23
CA PRO A 131 0.48 -13.85 -2.82
C PRO A 131 1.86 -14.54 -2.80
N VAL A 132 2.16 -15.28 -1.75
CA VAL A 132 3.44 -15.99 -1.63
C VAL A 132 3.57 -17.06 -2.70
N LEU A 133 2.50 -17.79 -2.99
CA LEU A 133 2.53 -18.80 -4.05
C LEU A 133 2.56 -18.17 -5.45
N GLY A 134 1.82 -17.07 -5.65
CA GLY A 134 1.66 -16.40 -6.94
C GLY A 134 0.71 -17.13 -7.88
N THR A 135 0.29 -16.46 -8.96
CA THR A 135 -0.78 -16.95 -9.84
C THR A 135 -0.41 -18.23 -10.59
N ALA A 136 0.78 -18.30 -11.18
CA ALA A 136 1.19 -19.46 -11.97
C ALA A 136 1.34 -20.71 -11.12
N ALA A 137 2.00 -20.62 -9.97
CA ALA A 137 2.20 -21.75 -9.07
C ALA A 137 0.87 -22.20 -8.43
N THR A 138 0.00 -21.27 -8.07
CA THR A 138 -1.35 -21.59 -7.62
C THR A 138 -2.13 -22.36 -8.67
N ALA A 139 -2.06 -21.92 -9.93
CA ALA A 139 -2.70 -22.60 -11.05
C ALA A 139 -2.14 -24.02 -11.28
N GLN A 140 -0.82 -24.21 -11.14
CA GLN A 140 -0.19 -25.53 -11.23
C GLN A 140 -0.70 -26.46 -10.10
N VAL A 141 -0.73 -26.00 -8.86
CA VAL A 141 -1.23 -26.79 -7.72
C VAL A 141 -2.72 -27.16 -7.93
N LEU A 142 -3.53 -26.22 -8.39
CA LEU A 142 -4.94 -26.49 -8.71
C LEU A 142 -5.12 -27.49 -9.86
N ALA A 143 -4.29 -27.41 -10.89
CA ALA A 143 -4.31 -28.38 -11.98
C ALA A 143 -3.94 -29.79 -11.48
N LEU A 144 -2.92 -29.90 -10.65
CA LEU A 144 -2.52 -31.17 -10.02
C LEU A 144 -3.65 -31.74 -9.13
N ALA A 145 -4.31 -30.90 -8.37
CA ALA A 145 -5.47 -31.29 -7.56
C ALA A 145 -6.63 -31.81 -8.45
N ASN A 146 -6.77 -31.30 -9.66
CA ASN A 146 -7.87 -31.58 -10.59
C ASN A 146 -7.45 -32.57 -11.72
N GLY A 147 -6.52 -33.47 -11.47
CA GLY A 147 -6.10 -34.49 -12.43
C GLY A 147 -5.47 -33.95 -13.71
N GLY A 148 -4.66 -32.90 -13.59
CA GLY A 148 -3.94 -32.24 -14.71
C GLY A 148 -4.73 -31.12 -15.40
N LYS A 149 -6.04 -31.00 -15.17
CA LYS A 149 -6.90 -29.99 -15.79
C LYS A 149 -6.98 -28.75 -14.92
N LEU A 150 -6.60 -27.60 -15.45
CA LEU A 150 -6.66 -26.34 -14.74
C LEU A 150 -8.14 -25.89 -14.57
N PRO A 151 -8.68 -25.83 -13.33
CA PRO A 151 -10.04 -25.34 -13.11
C PRO A 151 -10.14 -23.82 -13.38
N ILE A 152 -11.36 -23.30 -13.39
CA ILE A 152 -11.61 -21.86 -13.55
C ILE A 152 -10.94 -21.09 -12.41
N HIS A 153 -9.86 -20.39 -12.73
CA HIS A 153 -9.06 -19.62 -11.77
C HIS A 153 -9.26 -18.11 -12.01
N PRO A 154 -9.88 -17.38 -11.05
CA PRO A 154 -10.32 -16.01 -11.25
C PRO A 154 -9.26 -15.03 -11.74
N PRO A 155 -7.98 -15.06 -11.26
CA PRO A 155 -6.93 -14.18 -11.78
C PRO A 155 -6.63 -14.39 -13.27
N LEU A 156 -6.61 -15.65 -13.72
CA LEU A 156 -6.37 -15.99 -15.12
C LEU A 156 -7.56 -15.58 -16.00
N VAL A 157 -8.80 -15.88 -15.56
CA VAL A 157 -10.03 -15.46 -16.26
C VAL A 157 -10.05 -13.95 -16.46
N ARG A 158 -9.77 -13.20 -15.42
CA ARG A 158 -9.68 -11.73 -15.49
C ARG A 158 -8.70 -11.26 -16.55
N LEU A 159 -7.53 -11.87 -16.64
CA LEU A 159 -6.52 -11.48 -17.63
C LEU A 159 -6.98 -11.85 -19.05
N LEU A 160 -7.52 -13.05 -19.27
CA LEU A 160 -8.06 -13.49 -20.56
C LEU A 160 -9.18 -12.56 -21.06
N GLU A 161 -10.06 -12.11 -20.18
CA GLU A 161 -11.12 -11.15 -20.51
C GLU A 161 -10.56 -9.75 -20.79
N ARG A 162 -9.60 -9.26 -19.99
CA ARG A 162 -9.00 -7.93 -20.19
C ARG A 162 -8.17 -7.83 -21.46
N THR A 163 -7.52 -8.91 -21.85
CA THR A 163 -6.75 -8.98 -23.09
C THR A 163 -7.63 -9.22 -24.33
N GLY A 164 -8.91 -9.50 -24.14
CA GLY A 164 -9.84 -9.78 -25.24
C GLY A 164 -9.69 -11.16 -25.87
N VAL A 165 -8.85 -12.04 -25.31
CA VAL A 165 -8.75 -13.45 -25.74
C VAL A 165 -10.08 -14.18 -25.53
N VAL A 166 -10.79 -13.77 -24.48
CA VAL A 166 -12.15 -14.24 -24.17
C VAL A 166 -13.06 -13.05 -23.98
N ALA A 167 -14.28 -13.14 -24.51
CA ALA A 167 -15.31 -12.14 -24.24
C ALA A 167 -15.67 -12.12 -22.75
N LYS A 168 -16.03 -10.96 -22.23
CA LYS A 168 -16.40 -10.81 -20.83
C LYS A 168 -17.54 -11.75 -20.45
N GLY A 169 -17.31 -12.58 -19.44
CA GLY A 169 -18.24 -13.63 -19.01
C GLY A 169 -18.29 -14.86 -19.91
N GLY A 170 -17.44 -14.94 -20.93
CA GLY A 170 -17.43 -16.07 -21.89
C GLY A 170 -17.05 -17.42 -21.27
N LEU A 171 -16.38 -17.40 -20.11
CA LEU A 171 -16.00 -18.61 -19.37
C LEU A 171 -16.98 -19.01 -18.26
N LYS A 172 -18.12 -18.35 -18.12
CA LYS A 172 -19.09 -18.65 -17.05
C LYS A 172 -19.62 -20.09 -17.06
N LYS A 173 -19.68 -20.73 -18.26
CA LYS A 173 -20.13 -22.12 -18.45
C LYS A 173 -18.97 -23.10 -18.63
N ALA A 174 -17.75 -22.63 -18.68
CA ALA A 174 -16.57 -23.49 -18.84
C ALA A 174 -16.31 -24.24 -17.53
N LYS A 175 -15.90 -25.50 -17.67
CA LYS A 175 -15.53 -26.35 -16.51
C LYS A 175 -14.08 -26.12 -16.10
N ASP A 176 -13.20 -25.91 -17.08
CA ASP A 176 -11.76 -25.72 -16.91
C ASP A 176 -11.17 -24.75 -17.94
N LEU A 177 -9.87 -24.48 -17.82
CA LEU A 177 -9.09 -23.61 -18.70
C LEU A 177 -8.16 -24.42 -19.63
N GLY A 178 -8.36 -25.72 -19.80
CA GLY A 178 -7.48 -26.60 -20.57
C GLY A 178 -7.31 -26.22 -22.03
N GLU A 179 -8.27 -25.54 -22.65
CA GLU A 179 -8.12 -24.99 -24.01
C GLU A 179 -7.03 -23.91 -24.12
N PHE A 180 -6.80 -23.18 -23.03
CA PHE A 180 -5.83 -22.08 -22.94
C PHE A 180 -4.50 -22.56 -22.38
N PHE A 181 -4.56 -23.44 -21.39
CA PHE A 181 -3.41 -23.97 -20.66
C PHE A 181 -3.48 -25.50 -20.68
N PRO A 182 -3.06 -26.15 -21.77
CA PRO A 182 -3.04 -27.61 -21.84
C PRO A 182 -2.07 -28.18 -20.81
N GLU A 183 -2.32 -29.40 -20.40
CA GLU A 183 -1.45 -30.11 -19.48
C GLU A 183 0.00 -30.14 -19.97
N GLY A 184 0.93 -29.83 -19.09
CA GLY A 184 2.38 -29.76 -19.42
C GLY A 184 2.86 -28.47 -20.09
N ASP A 185 1.97 -27.52 -20.44
CA ASP A 185 2.38 -26.19 -20.96
C ASP A 185 2.58 -25.19 -19.82
N ASN A 186 3.69 -25.32 -19.12
CA ASN A 186 4.06 -24.39 -18.07
C ASN A 186 4.48 -23.03 -18.63
N SER A 187 5.04 -22.97 -19.84
CA SER A 187 5.64 -21.74 -20.37
C SER A 187 4.63 -20.62 -20.61
N THR A 188 3.44 -20.96 -21.11
CA THR A 188 2.35 -20.00 -21.29
C THR A 188 1.78 -19.58 -19.92
N LEU A 189 1.59 -20.55 -19.03
CA LEU A 189 1.09 -20.30 -17.68
C LEU A 189 1.99 -19.37 -16.86
N GLU A 190 3.32 -19.59 -16.93
CA GLU A 190 4.33 -18.75 -16.28
C GLU A 190 4.24 -17.30 -16.74
N ARG A 191 4.20 -17.07 -18.07
CA ARG A 191 4.11 -15.73 -18.66
C ARG A 191 2.81 -15.02 -18.28
N VAL A 192 1.72 -15.73 -18.32
CA VAL A 192 0.40 -15.22 -17.95
C VAL A 192 0.37 -14.89 -16.46
N GLY A 193 0.88 -15.77 -15.60
CA GLY A 193 1.02 -15.55 -14.16
C GLY A 193 1.88 -14.33 -13.83
N GLU A 194 3.05 -14.19 -14.51
CA GLU A 194 3.92 -13.03 -14.35
C GLU A 194 3.18 -11.70 -14.62
N VAL A 195 2.33 -11.65 -15.64
CA VAL A 195 1.53 -10.45 -15.94
C VAL A 195 0.47 -10.19 -14.89
N VAL A 196 -0.17 -11.24 -14.40
CA VAL A 196 -1.20 -11.13 -13.35
C VAL A 196 -0.59 -10.59 -12.06
N ASP A 197 0.52 -11.17 -11.64
CA ASP A 197 1.14 -10.88 -10.35
C ASP A 197 1.79 -9.50 -10.33
N ARG A 198 2.36 -9.05 -11.46
CA ARG A 198 3.04 -7.75 -11.52
C ARG A 198 2.15 -6.57 -11.85
N TRP A 199 1.20 -6.75 -12.75
CA TRP A 199 0.51 -5.59 -13.34
C TRP A 199 -1.00 -5.73 -13.37
N CYS A 200 -1.55 -6.95 -13.59
CA CYS A 200 -2.98 -7.13 -13.82
C CYS A 200 -3.76 -7.38 -12.54
N HIS A 201 -3.56 -6.52 -11.53
CA HIS A 201 -4.27 -6.64 -10.25
C HIS A 201 -5.77 -6.43 -10.41
N GLN A 202 -6.56 -6.97 -9.46
CA GLN A 202 -8.01 -6.91 -9.51
C GLN A 202 -8.53 -5.47 -9.37
N LYS A 203 -8.13 -4.77 -8.31
CA LYS A 203 -8.65 -3.44 -7.98
C LYS A 203 -7.86 -2.30 -8.64
N GLN A 204 -6.54 -2.39 -8.66
CA GLN A 204 -5.64 -1.33 -9.12
C GLN A 204 -4.60 -1.90 -10.08
N PRO A 205 -4.96 -2.15 -11.35
CA PRO A 205 -4.00 -2.65 -12.33
C PRO A 205 -2.98 -1.57 -12.70
N ILE A 206 -1.71 -1.98 -12.81
CA ILE A 206 -0.58 -1.11 -13.17
C ILE A 206 -0.37 -1.15 -14.69
N CYS A 207 -1.39 -0.71 -15.44
CA CYS A 207 -1.39 -0.81 -16.91
C CYS A 207 -0.31 0.05 -17.55
N GLN A 208 0.11 1.16 -16.91
CA GLN A 208 1.16 2.05 -17.42
C GLN A 208 2.54 1.40 -17.50
N GLU A 209 2.79 0.34 -16.73
CA GLU A 209 4.04 -0.40 -16.70
C GLU A 209 3.93 -1.76 -17.38
N CYS A 210 2.72 -2.15 -17.78
CA CYS A 210 2.46 -3.48 -18.32
C CYS A 210 3.01 -3.62 -19.74
N VAL A 211 3.81 -4.66 -19.95
CA VAL A 211 4.40 -4.97 -21.28
C VAL A 211 3.37 -5.27 -22.36
N LEU A 212 2.12 -5.57 -21.97
CA LEU A 212 1.00 -5.86 -22.86
C LEU A 212 0.08 -4.65 -23.08
N VAL A 213 0.42 -3.47 -22.61
CA VAL A 213 -0.47 -2.29 -22.66
C VAL A 213 -0.94 -2.01 -24.09
N GLU A 214 -0.08 -2.21 -25.07
CA GLU A 214 -0.37 -1.96 -26.48
C GLU A 214 -1.25 -3.05 -27.14
N ASP A 215 -1.25 -4.26 -26.60
CA ASP A 215 -2.02 -5.39 -27.14
C ASP A 215 -3.29 -5.68 -26.33
N CYS A 216 -3.41 -5.07 -25.15
CA CYS A 216 -4.52 -5.28 -24.22
C CYS A 216 -5.58 -4.16 -24.37
N PRO A 217 -6.79 -4.44 -24.86
CA PRO A 217 -7.85 -3.44 -25.01
C PRO A 217 -8.18 -2.72 -23.70
N PHE A 218 -8.22 -3.46 -22.59
CA PHE A 218 -8.41 -2.88 -21.26
C PHE A 218 -7.20 -2.01 -20.87
N GLY A 219 -5.99 -2.50 -21.12
CA GLY A 219 -4.75 -1.78 -20.82
C GLY A 219 -4.62 -0.47 -21.55
N LYS A 220 -4.94 -0.44 -22.86
CA LYS A 220 -4.98 0.79 -23.67
C LYS A 220 -5.88 1.84 -23.04
N LYS A 221 -7.12 1.46 -22.71
CA LYS A 221 -8.09 2.36 -22.09
C LYS A 221 -7.59 2.88 -20.75
N ALA A 222 -7.18 2.00 -19.86
CA ALA A 222 -6.68 2.36 -18.53
C ALA A 222 -5.43 3.26 -18.61
N PHE A 223 -4.54 3.03 -19.58
CA PHE A 223 -3.37 3.86 -19.80
C PHE A 223 -3.70 5.26 -20.31
N GLN A 224 -4.68 5.38 -21.19
CA GLN A 224 -5.17 6.70 -21.63
C GLN A 224 -5.83 7.47 -20.47
N GLU A 225 -6.65 6.82 -19.67
CA GLU A 225 -7.24 7.40 -18.47
C GLU A 225 -6.16 7.87 -17.49
N TRP A 226 -5.13 7.03 -17.26
CA TRP A 226 -3.98 7.39 -16.43
C TRP A 226 -3.23 8.62 -16.97
N LYS A 227 -2.95 8.69 -18.28
CA LYS A 227 -2.32 9.87 -18.91
C LYS A 227 -3.13 11.14 -18.67
N VAL A 228 -4.44 11.08 -18.84
CA VAL A 228 -5.34 12.21 -18.59
C VAL A 228 -5.29 12.64 -17.11
N GLN A 229 -5.29 11.67 -16.19
CA GLN A 229 -5.17 11.97 -14.76
C GLN A 229 -3.82 12.60 -14.41
N GLN A 230 -2.72 12.11 -14.97
CA GLN A 230 -1.38 12.70 -14.79
C GLN A 230 -1.31 14.13 -15.33
N ALA A 231 -1.85 14.35 -16.52
CA ALA A 231 -1.91 15.70 -17.11
C ALA A 231 -2.74 16.67 -16.23
N ARG A 232 -3.87 16.21 -15.70
CA ARG A 232 -4.70 17.02 -14.78
C ARG A 232 -3.95 17.30 -13.46
N ALA A 233 -3.29 16.31 -12.90
CA ALA A 233 -2.50 16.48 -11.69
C ALA A 233 -1.30 17.42 -11.89
N ALA A 234 -0.63 17.34 -13.03
CA ALA A 234 0.45 18.25 -13.40
C ALA A 234 -0.06 19.69 -13.54
N ALA A 235 -1.16 19.90 -14.27
CA ALA A 235 -1.79 21.21 -14.42
C ALA A 235 -2.28 21.79 -13.08
N GLN A 236 -2.76 20.94 -12.18
CA GLN A 236 -3.14 21.38 -10.85
C GLN A 236 -1.93 21.82 -10.02
N ARG A 237 -0.83 21.08 -10.04
CA ARG A 237 0.43 21.46 -9.35
C ARG A 237 0.96 22.79 -9.90
N GLU A 238 0.99 22.95 -11.20
CA GLU A 238 1.41 24.22 -11.84
C GLU A 238 0.55 25.40 -11.38
N ARG A 239 -0.78 25.22 -11.32
CA ARG A 239 -1.70 26.25 -10.80
C ARG A 239 -1.45 26.56 -9.34
N GLU A 240 -1.18 25.55 -8.51
CA GLU A 240 -0.87 25.74 -7.09
C GLU A 240 0.47 26.44 -6.89
N GLU A 241 1.49 26.08 -7.66
CA GLU A 241 2.79 26.75 -7.66
C GLU A 241 2.68 28.22 -8.11
N ALA A 242 1.94 28.47 -9.20
CA ALA A 242 1.67 29.83 -9.65
C ALA A 242 0.92 30.66 -8.58
N ARG A 243 -0.06 30.06 -7.90
CA ARG A 243 -0.76 30.74 -6.78
C ARG A 243 0.18 31.03 -5.61
N ARG A 244 1.08 30.11 -5.25
CA ARG A 244 2.08 30.32 -4.21
C ARG A 244 3.03 31.45 -4.61
N ALA A 245 3.55 31.43 -5.81
CA ALA A 245 4.45 32.50 -6.32
C ALA A 245 3.78 33.89 -6.28
N VAL A 246 2.49 33.98 -6.64
CA VAL A 246 1.74 35.24 -6.54
C VAL A 246 1.57 35.69 -5.08
N LEU A 247 1.30 34.77 -4.18
CA LEU A 247 1.17 35.07 -2.74
C LEU A 247 2.50 35.51 -2.14
N GLU A 248 3.59 34.81 -2.43
CA GLU A 248 4.94 35.18 -2.01
C GLU A 248 5.35 36.56 -2.52
N LYS A 249 5.07 36.84 -3.80
CA LYS A 249 5.34 38.19 -4.38
C LYS A 249 4.54 39.28 -3.67
N LYS A 250 3.25 39.05 -3.39
CA LYS A 250 2.44 40.00 -2.62
C LYS A 250 2.95 40.20 -1.21
N GLU A 251 3.42 39.17 -0.58
CA GLU A 251 4.00 39.24 0.78
C GLU A 251 5.32 39.98 0.76
N GLN A 252 6.20 39.70 -0.21
CA GLN A 252 7.43 40.46 -0.41
C GLN A 252 7.18 41.95 -0.69
N GLU A 253 6.19 42.28 -1.54
CA GLU A 253 5.78 43.67 -1.79
C GLU A 253 5.24 44.34 -0.51
N ARG A 254 4.46 43.63 0.31
CA ARG A 254 4.00 44.13 1.61
C ARG A 254 5.16 44.41 2.54
N LEU A 255 6.06 43.43 2.70
CA LEU A 255 7.25 43.59 3.54
C LEU A 255 8.17 44.73 3.05
N ALA A 256 8.36 44.82 1.73
CA ALA A 256 9.13 45.93 1.15
C ALA A 256 8.49 47.30 1.42
N LYS A 257 7.17 47.43 1.30
CA LYS A 257 6.43 48.66 1.64
C LYS A 257 6.54 49.00 3.13
N GLU A 258 6.47 47.99 3.97
CA GLU A 258 6.62 48.16 5.43
C GLU A 258 8.05 48.55 5.80
N ALA A 259 9.06 47.93 5.21
CA ALA A 259 10.45 48.28 5.37
C ALA A 259 10.75 49.73 4.88
N ALA A 260 10.21 50.11 3.72
CA ALA A 260 10.33 51.48 3.22
C ALA A 260 9.66 52.49 4.15
N ARG A 261 8.51 52.15 4.75
CA ARG A 261 7.83 53.00 5.73
C ARG A 261 8.62 53.14 7.02
N LEU A 262 9.24 52.07 7.47
CA LEU A 262 10.14 52.08 8.65
C LEU A 262 11.41 52.86 8.37
N ALA A 263 12.01 52.67 7.18
CA ALA A 263 13.17 53.45 6.77
C ALA A 263 12.88 54.96 6.74
N LYS A 264 11.75 55.39 6.17
CA LYS A 264 11.32 56.79 6.21
C LYS A 264 11.10 57.28 7.64
N LYS A 265 10.49 56.49 8.52
CA LYS A 265 10.35 56.87 9.93
C LYS A 265 11.69 57.02 10.63
N ASN A 266 12.60 56.09 10.40
CA ASN A 266 13.95 56.13 10.97
C ASN A 266 14.75 57.33 10.44
N GLU A 267 14.60 57.64 9.17
CA GLU A 267 15.25 58.83 8.58
C GLU A 267 14.72 60.14 9.20
N VAL A 268 13.41 60.23 9.42
CA VAL A 268 12.80 61.38 10.10
C VAL A 268 13.28 61.46 11.57
N ILE A 269 13.39 60.32 12.25
CA ILE A 269 13.97 60.28 13.60
C ILE A 269 15.44 60.72 13.59
N ARG A 270 16.24 60.21 12.65
CA ARG A 270 17.61 60.58 12.47
C ARG A 270 17.79 62.08 12.22
N GLN A 271 17.02 62.63 11.30
CA GLN A 271 17.04 64.07 11.01
C GLN A 271 16.57 64.90 12.22
N LYS A 272 15.60 64.42 12.98
CA LYS A 272 15.24 65.06 14.24
C LYS A 272 16.38 65.00 15.25
N GLN A 273 17.01 63.84 15.39
CA GLN A 273 18.15 63.68 16.30
C GLN A 273 19.37 64.54 15.87
N GLU A 274 19.64 64.60 14.56
CA GLU A 274 20.69 65.45 14.02
C GLU A 274 20.41 66.96 14.25
N ARG A 275 19.14 67.38 14.04
CA ARG A 275 18.71 68.77 14.36
C ARG A 275 18.75 69.06 15.85
N GLU A 276 18.36 68.05 16.66
CA GLU A 276 18.51 68.21 18.12
C GLU A 276 19.98 68.20 18.56
N ALA A 277 20.81 67.34 17.98
CA ALA A 277 22.26 67.30 18.22
C ALA A 277 22.91 68.64 17.79
N ALA A 278 22.55 69.14 16.63
CA ALA A 278 23.03 70.42 16.13
C ALA A 278 22.55 71.60 17.05
N ARG A 279 21.29 71.52 17.51
CA ARG A 279 20.79 72.47 18.53
C ARG A 279 21.52 72.35 19.85
N LYS A 280 21.76 71.13 20.31
CA LYS A 280 22.51 70.87 21.56
C LYS A 280 23.96 71.31 21.44
N ALA A 281 24.58 71.05 20.30
CA ALA A 281 25.98 71.55 20.01
C ALA A 281 26.02 73.08 19.97
N ALA A 282 25.00 73.70 19.38
CA ALA A 282 24.90 75.17 19.36
C ALA A 282 24.62 75.75 20.75
N ILE A 283 23.89 75.06 21.58
CA ILE A 283 23.62 75.44 22.99
C ILE A 283 24.87 75.18 23.85
N GLU A 284 25.59 74.08 23.60
CA GLU A 284 26.82 73.71 24.31
C GLU A 284 27.99 74.68 23.99
N ALA A 285 28.08 75.14 22.74
CA ALA A 285 28.95 76.18 22.33
C ALA A 285 28.68 77.54 23.07
N LYS A 286 27.39 77.76 23.43
CA LYS A 286 26.95 78.89 24.25
C LYS A 286 27.07 78.66 25.77
N LYS A 287 27.15 77.37 26.19
CA LYS A 287 27.15 76.99 27.62
C LYS A 287 28.45 76.37 28.17
N LYS A 288 29.59 76.56 27.50
CA LYS A 288 30.90 76.25 28.10
C LYS A 288 31.20 76.93 29.42
N ALA A 289 30.21 77.72 29.91
CA ALA A 289 30.29 78.40 31.20
C ALA A 289 29.62 77.72 32.38
N VAL A 290 28.96 76.56 32.14
CA VAL A 290 28.20 75.92 33.29
C VAL A 290 28.53 74.43 33.36
N GLU A 291 29.49 74.15 34.26
CA GLU A 291 30.03 72.78 34.54
C GLU A 291 28.99 71.80 35.22
N ALA A 292 27.80 72.33 35.62
CA ALA A 292 26.78 71.58 36.32
C ALA A 292 25.87 70.72 35.41
N GLU A 293 25.97 70.88 34.06
CA GLU A 293 25.05 70.15 33.16
C GLU A 293 25.61 68.82 32.66
N LYS A 294 26.92 68.52 32.91
CA LYS A 294 27.51 67.23 32.56
C LYS A 294 26.90 66.04 33.28
N GLN A 295 26.45 66.20 34.50
CA GLN A 295 25.88 65.07 35.26
C GLN A 295 24.45 64.70 34.85
N LYS A 296 23.67 65.63 34.29
CA LYS A 296 22.34 65.31 33.78
C LYS A 296 22.35 64.48 32.48
N LYS A 297 23.37 64.71 31.63
CA LYS A 297 23.48 63.95 30.35
C LYS A 297 23.83 62.48 30.55
N ILE A 298 24.54 62.11 31.60
CA ILE A 298 24.87 60.69 31.88
C ILE A 298 23.65 59.89 32.34
N ALA A 299 22.74 60.50 33.09
CA ALA A 299 21.52 59.86 33.56
C ALA A 299 20.48 59.60 32.43
N GLU A 300 20.44 60.45 31.41
CA GLU A 300 19.53 60.29 30.24
C GLU A 300 20.01 59.23 29.28
N ALA A 301 21.34 59.11 29.03
CA ALA A 301 21.92 58.06 28.21
C ALA A 301 21.72 56.65 28.81
N ALA A 302 21.71 56.55 30.16
CA ALA A 302 21.45 55.29 30.85
C ALA A 302 19.96 54.84 30.75
N LYS A 303 19.01 55.81 30.78
CA LYS A 303 17.59 55.52 30.61
C LYS A 303 17.27 54.99 29.21
N LEU A 304 17.82 55.55 28.17
CA LEU A 304 17.64 55.10 26.77
C LEU A 304 18.19 53.66 26.52
N LYS A 305 19.30 53.33 27.18
CA LYS A 305 19.84 51.94 27.10
C LYS A 305 18.90 50.94 27.77
N LEU A 306 18.24 51.31 28.87
CA LEU A 306 17.33 50.45 29.58
C LEU A 306 16.00 50.22 28.80
N GLU A 307 15.52 51.25 28.11
CA GLU A 307 14.32 51.13 27.25
C GLU A 307 14.58 50.31 26.00
N ALA A 308 15.79 50.45 25.36
CA ALA A 308 16.18 49.63 24.22
C ALA A 308 16.33 48.15 24.58
N GLN A 309 16.74 47.85 25.80
CA GLN A 309 16.79 46.48 26.31
C GLN A 309 15.41 45.86 26.51
N LYS A 310 14.49 46.63 27.10
CA LYS A 310 13.10 46.23 27.28
C LYS A 310 12.33 46.05 25.94
N ALA A 311 12.66 46.82 24.93
CA ALA A 311 12.07 46.67 23.60
C ALA A 311 12.53 45.36 22.91
N LYS A 312 13.79 44.96 23.08
CA LYS A 312 14.35 43.70 22.55
C LYS A 312 13.74 42.48 23.24
N GLU A 313 13.51 42.54 24.55
CA GLU A 313 12.81 41.45 25.29
C GLU A 313 11.35 41.31 24.88
N LYS A 314 10.62 42.39 24.64
CA LYS A 314 9.26 42.35 24.14
C LYS A 314 9.16 41.71 22.74
N ALA A 315 10.09 41.99 21.88
CA ALA A 315 10.14 41.41 20.52
C ALA A 315 10.46 39.90 20.55
N ALA A 316 11.32 39.47 21.46
CA ALA A 316 11.60 38.03 21.65
C ALA A 316 10.40 37.25 22.19
N LEU A 317 9.69 37.84 23.16
CA LEU A 317 8.49 37.22 23.76
C LEU A 317 7.32 37.12 22.74
N ALA A 318 7.20 38.09 21.85
CA ALA A 318 6.19 38.05 20.77
C ALA A 318 6.47 36.93 19.75
N LYS A 319 7.76 36.69 19.42
CA LYS A 319 8.15 35.57 18.53
C LYS A 319 7.88 34.19 19.17
N GLN A 320 8.11 34.06 20.48
CA GLN A 320 7.78 32.81 21.18
C GLN A 320 6.28 32.52 21.19
N LYS A 321 5.46 33.53 21.47
CA LYS A 321 3.99 33.36 21.45
C LYS A 321 3.44 33.01 20.06
N ALA A 322 4.03 33.54 18.99
CA ALA A 322 3.65 33.20 17.62
C ALA A 322 4.01 31.75 17.24
N ALA A 323 5.17 31.27 17.69
CA ALA A 323 5.61 29.88 17.46
C ALA A 323 4.72 28.88 18.23
N GLU A 324 4.30 29.24 19.46
CA GLU A 324 3.41 28.39 20.27
C GLU A 324 1.98 28.32 19.70
N ALA A 325 1.50 29.44 19.17
CA ALA A 325 0.20 29.48 18.49
C ALA A 325 0.18 28.66 17.19
N ALA A 326 1.29 28.64 16.45
CA ALA A 326 1.46 27.80 15.26
C ALA A 326 1.47 26.31 15.62
N LYS A 327 2.14 25.94 16.72
CA LYS A 327 2.16 24.56 17.22
C LYS A 327 0.77 24.07 17.65
N LYS A 328 0.04 24.89 18.37
CA LYS A 328 -1.35 24.58 18.78
C LYS A 328 -2.33 24.45 17.59
N LYS A 329 -2.12 25.22 16.51
CA LYS A 329 -2.91 25.05 15.27
C LYS A 329 -2.62 23.72 14.57
N ALA A 330 -1.36 23.30 14.51
CA ALA A 330 -0.98 22.02 13.92
C ALA A 330 -1.51 20.83 14.73
N GLU A 331 -1.47 20.91 16.06
CA GLU A 331 -2.03 19.90 16.96
C GLU A 331 -3.57 19.80 16.85
N ALA A 332 -4.25 20.92 16.70
CA ALA A 332 -5.71 20.95 16.52
C ALA A 332 -6.13 20.37 15.16
N GLU A 333 -5.30 20.56 14.11
CA GLU A 333 -5.57 19.97 12.80
C GLU A 333 -5.32 18.45 12.79
N ALA A 334 -4.29 18.00 13.51
CA ALA A 334 -4.03 16.56 13.69
C ALA A 334 -5.16 15.87 14.47
N ALA A 335 -5.66 16.52 15.54
CA ALA A 335 -6.79 16.01 16.32
C ALA A 335 -8.09 15.92 15.49
N LYS A 336 -8.33 16.88 14.59
CA LYS A 336 -9.48 16.82 13.66
C LYS A 336 -9.38 15.66 12.67
N LYS A 337 -8.18 15.37 12.16
CA LYS A 337 -7.94 14.22 11.26
C LYS A 337 -8.13 12.89 12.00
N GLU A 338 -7.73 12.81 13.25
CA GLU A 338 -7.93 11.61 14.06
C GLU A 338 -9.41 11.40 14.43
N ALA A 339 -10.13 12.47 14.77
CA ALA A 339 -11.56 12.41 15.02
C ALA A 339 -12.35 11.96 13.79
N ALA A 340 -12.01 12.49 12.59
CA ALA A 340 -12.63 12.07 11.34
C ALA A 340 -12.36 10.59 11.02
N LYS A 341 -11.16 10.09 11.34
CA LYS A 341 -10.84 8.65 11.22
C LYS A 341 -11.67 7.78 12.16
N LYS A 342 -11.86 8.23 13.40
CA LYS A 342 -12.71 7.52 14.39
C LYS A 342 -14.19 7.53 14.00
N GLU A 343 -14.66 8.61 13.39
CA GLU A 343 -16.04 8.69 12.90
C GLU A 343 -16.26 7.79 11.66
N ALA A 344 -15.29 7.74 10.74
CA ALA A 344 -15.35 6.84 9.60
C ALA A 344 -15.39 5.36 10.02
N LEU A 345 -14.57 4.99 11.01
CA LEU A 345 -14.58 3.64 11.60
C LEU A 345 -15.90 3.31 12.29
N LYS A 346 -16.52 4.29 12.99
CA LYS A 346 -17.85 4.09 13.58
C LYS A 346 -18.95 3.91 12.54
N LYS A 347 -18.89 4.66 11.43
CA LYS A 347 -19.85 4.50 10.31
C LYS A 347 -19.69 3.15 9.61
N GLU A 348 -18.46 2.65 9.48
CA GLU A 348 -18.21 1.33 8.91
C GLU A 348 -18.70 0.20 9.85
N ALA A 349 -18.46 0.34 11.15
CA ALA A 349 -18.97 -0.61 12.14
C ALA A 349 -20.51 -0.65 12.17
N ALA A 350 -21.14 0.52 12.09
CA ALA A 350 -22.61 0.62 12.03
C ALA A 350 -23.19 0.00 10.75
N ARG A 351 -22.49 0.15 9.61
CA ARG A 351 -22.88 -0.53 8.36
C ARG A 351 -22.76 -2.06 8.45
N LYS A 352 -21.71 -2.56 9.09
CA LYS A 352 -21.55 -4.02 9.32
C LYS A 352 -22.60 -4.58 10.26
N GLU A 353 -22.99 -3.78 11.26
CA GLU A 353 -24.07 -4.18 12.18
C GLU A 353 -25.46 -4.14 11.50
N ALA A 354 -25.71 -3.13 10.69
CA ALA A 354 -26.95 -3.04 9.90
C ALA A 354 -27.09 -4.21 8.90
N ALA A 355 -25.98 -4.57 8.23
CA ALA A 355 -25.95 -5.72 7.32
C ALA A 355 -26.20 -7.05 8.06
N LYS A 356 -25.68 -7.21 9.29
CA LYS A 356 -25.98 -8.37 10.13
C LYS A 356 -27.44 -8.44 10.55
N LYS A 357 -28.06 -7.29 10.88
CA LYS A 357 -29.48 -7.21 11.24
C LYS A 357 -30.39 -7.51 10.04
N GLU A 358 -29.99 -7.10 8.84
CA GLU A 358 -30.75 -7.42 7.62
C GLU A 358 -30.64 -8.90 7.24
N ALA A 359 -29.43 -9.49 7.38
CA ALA A 359 -29.24 -10.92 7.18
C ALA A 359 -30.07 -11.76 8.16
N ALA A 360 -30.09 -11.34 9.44
CA ALA A 360 -30.90 -12.02 10.47
C ALA A 360 -32.39 -11.89 10.19
N LYS A 361 -32.87 -10.74 9.67
CA LYS A 361 -34.29 -10.59 9.24
C LYS A 361 -34.62 -11.48 8.07
N LYS A 362 -33.73 -11.66 7.08
CA LYS A 362 -33.96 -12.56 5.95
C LYS A 362 -33.97 -14.03 6.36
N GLU A 363 -33.15 -14.39 7.36
CA GLU A 363 -33.17 -15.76 7.91
C GLU A 363 -34.44 -16.03 8.72
N ALA A 364 -34.87 -15.08 9.52
CA ALA A 364 -36.12 -15.17 10.26
C ALA A 364 -37.34 -15.30 9.32
N ALA A 365 -37.37 -14.53 8.24
CA ALA A 365 -38.42 -14.61 7.24
C ALA A 365 -38.45 -15.97 6.51
N LYS A 366 -37.26 -16.55 6.24
CA LYS A 366 -37.16 -17.91 5.67
C LYS A 366 -37.69 -18.97 6.63
N LYS A 367 -37.40 -18.84 7.92
CA LYS A 367 -37.92 -19.79 8.95
C LYS A 367 -39.42 -19.68 9.12
N GLU A 368 -39.99 -18.48 9.04
CA GLU A 368 -41.42 -18.27 9.10
C GLU A 368 -42.16 -18.82 7.87
N ALA A 369 -41.58 -18.62 6.68
CA ALA A 369 -42.13 -19.18 5.44
C ALA A 369 -42.09 -20.72 5.43
N ALA A 370 -41.03 -21.32 5.97
CA ALA A 370 -40.92 -22.76 6.14
C ALA A 370 -41.96 -23.30 7.12
N ARG A 371 -42.23 -22.55 8.22
CA ARG A 371 -43.23 -22.92 9.22
C ARG A 371 -44.65 -22.86 8.66
N LYS A 372 -44.94 -21.82 7.85
CA LYS A 372 -46.26 -21.72 7.16
C LYS A 372 -46.48 -22.83 6.12
N LYS A 373 -45.39 -23.24 5.41
CA LYS A 373 -45.47 -24.42 4.52
C LYS A 373 -45.70 -25.74 5.25
N ALA A 374 -45.09 -25.92 6.39
CA ALA A 374 -45.25 -27.10 7.21
C ALA A 374 -46.65 -27.18 7.82
N GLU A 375 -47.23 -26.04 8.20
CA GLU A 375 -48.57 -25.95 8.75
C GLU A 375 -49.64 -26.18 7.68
N ALA A 376 -49.42 -25.71 6.46
CA ALA A 376 -50.27 -25.97 5.30
C ALA A 376 -50.25 -27.47 4.92
N ALA A 377 -49.10 -28.12 4.98
CA ALA A 377 -48.96 -29.54 4.73
C ALA A 377 -49.70 -30.40 5.79
N LYS A 378 -49.69 -29.99 7.06
CA LYS A 378 -50.44 -30.65 8.13
C LYS A 378 -51.97 -30.49 7.99
N LYS A 379 -52.43 -29.36 7.46
CA LYS A 379 -53.89 -29.18 7.17
C LYS A 379 -54.35 -29.99 5.97
N ALA A 380 -53.51 -30.21 4.97
CA ALA A 380 -53.84 -31.06 3.83
C ALA A 380 -53.90 -32.56 4.18
N ALA A 381 -53.09 -33.02 5.13
CA ALA A 381 -53.10 -34.40 5.60
C ALA A 381 -54.25 -34.75 6.55
N LYS A 382 -55.03 -33.76 7.02
CA LYS A 382 -56.22 -33.98 7.87
C LYS A 382 -57.51 -34.01 7.09
N LYS A 383 -57.43 -33.90 5.75
CA LYS A 383 -58.64 -33.94 4.85
C LYS A 383 -58.60 -35.12 3.87
N LYS A 384 -57.79 -36.11 4.16
CA LYS A 384 -57.90 -37.47 3.64
C LYS A 384 -58.12 -38.41 4.85
#